data_443a671d455e01084588f5fe0835d530
#
_entry.id   443a671d455e01084588f5fe0835d530
#
_cell.length_a   1.000
_cell.length_b   1.000
_cell.length_c   1.000
_cell.angle_alpha   90.00
_cell.angle_beta   90.00
_cell.angle_gamma   90.00
#
_symmetry.space_group_name_H-M   'P 1'
#
loop_
_entity.id
_entity.type
_entity.pdbx_description
1 polymer ?
#
loop_
_entity_poly.entity_id
_entity_poly.type
_entity_poly.pdbx_seq_one_letter_code
_entity_poly.pdbx_strand_id
1 'polypeptide(L)'
;LNWHIGILAHYLIIYSMKKEDLRIVYMGTPEFAVEGLRCLVEGGYNIVGVITMPDKPAGRGHKIQYSPVKQYALDHDLPLLQPEKLKDEAFVQALRDWKADLQIVVAFRMLPEVVWNMPRLGTFNLHASLLPQYRGAAPINWAVINGDTETGITTFFLKHEIDTGEVIQQVHVPIADTDNVEVVHDKLMVLGGKLVLETVDAILNLSLIHI
;
A
#
# COMPACT_ATOMS: atom_id res chain seq x y z
N LEU A 1 -0.87 34.42 14.18
CA LEU A 1 -0.47 33.66 15.40
C LEU A 1 -1.10 32.26 15.45
N ASN A 2 -2.35 32.10 15.02
CA ASN A 2 -3.07 30.80 15.10
C ASN A 2 -2.55 29.73 14.11
N TRP A 3 -1.92 30.12 13.00
CA TRP A 3 -1.38 29.19 12.01
C TRP A 3 -0.15 28.42 12.52
N HIS A 4 0.73 29.12 13.22
CA HIS A 4 1.93 28.51 13.81
C HIS A 4 1.60 27.54 14.96
N ILE A 5 0.54 27.80 15.73
CA ILE A 5 0.11 26.92 16.82
C ILE A 5 -0.47 25.62 16.28
N GLY A 6 -1.21 25.67 15.16
CA GLY A 6 -1.76 24.49 14.51
C GLY A 6 -0.67 23.57 13.95
N ILE A 7 0.36 24.13 13.31
CA ILE A 7 1.50 23.39 12.79
C ILE A 7 2.34 22.78 13.92
N LEU A 8 2.60 23.53 14.98
CA LEU A 8 3.37 23.05 16.15
C LEU A 8 2.63 21.93 16.89
N ALA A 9 1.30 22.07 17.05
CA ALA A 9 0.48 21.04 17.70
C ALA A 9 0.43 19.75 16.85
N HIS A 10 0.32 19.88 15.54
CA HIS A 10 0.38 18.76 14.62
C HIS A 10 1.76 18.05 14.66
N TYR A 11 2.82 18.82 14.72
CA TYR A 11 4.20 18.36 14.88
C TYR A 11 4.42 17.59 16.20
N LEU A 12 3.92 18.12 17.31
CA LEU A 12 4.03 17.50 18.64
C LEU A 12 3.22 16.21 18.75
N ILE A 13 2.04 16.15 18.11
CA ILE A 13 1.19 14.95 18.11
C ILE A 13 1.87 13.80 17.37
N ILE A 14 2.53 14.07 16.25
CA ILE A 14 3.24 13.03 15.48
C ILE A 14 4.51 12.58 16.20
N TYR A 15 5.26 13.50 16.80
CA TYR A 15 6.51 13.19 17.51
C TYR A 15 6.29 12.30 18.76
N SER A 16 5.08 12.22 19.28
CA SER A 16 4.72 11.36 20.42
C SER A 16 3.96 10.09 20.03
N MET A 17 3.66 9.89 18.72
CA MET A 17 2.87 8.75 18.28
C MET A 17 3.68 7.47 18.28
N LYS A 18 3.16 6.44 18.94
CA LYS A 18 3.75 5.08 18.94
C LYS A 18 3.19 4.27 17.76
N LYS A 19 3.86 3.16 17.44
CA LYS A 19 3.43 2.23 16.39
C LYS A 19 2.00 1.73 16.58
N GLU A 20 1.67 1.37 17.81
CA GLU A 20 0.33 0.89 18.20
C GLU A 20 -0.77 1.94 18.11
N ASP A 21 -0.41 3.25 18.14
CA ASP A 21 -1.35 4.36 18.06
C ASP A 21 -1.62 4.76 16.59
N LEU A 22 -0.69 4.45 15.66
CA LEU A 22 -0.82 4.75 14.25
C LEU A 22 -1.88 3.84 13.61
N ARG A 23 -3.01 4.40 13.25
CA ARG A 23 -4.14 3.68 12.66
C ARG A 23 -3.96 3.53 11.15
N ILE A 24 -3.69 2.31 10.70
CA ILE A 24 -3.39 2.01 9.30
C ILE A 24 -4.55 1.25 8.65
N VAL A 25 -4.98 1.69 7.48
CA VAL A 25 -5.79 0.90 6.55
C VAL A 25 -4.90 0.38 5.42
N TYR A 26 -4.98 -0.91 5.15
CA TYR A 26 -4.21 -1.58 4.10
C TYR A 26 -5.13 -2.03 2.96
N MET A 27 -4.74 -1.74 1.71
CA MET A 27 -5.51 -2.08 0.51
C MET A 27 -4.68 -2.92 -0.44
N GLY A 28 -5.13 -4.11 -0.75
CA GLY A 28 -4.44 -5.01 -1.67
C GLY A 28 -5.28 -6.21 -2.06
N THR A 29 -4.83 -6.98 -3.04
CA THR A 29 -5.58 -8.17 -3.49
C THR A 29 -4.70 -9.40 -3.71
N PRO A 30 -3.65 -9.37 -4.59
CA PRO A 30 -2.85 -10.55 -4.92
C PRO A 30 -1.85 -10.90 -3.81
N GLU A 31 -1.17 -12.01 -3.99
CA GLU A 31 -0.12 -12.49 -3.10
C GLU A 31 0.98 -11.44 -2.88
N PHE A 32 1.35 -10.71 -3.92
CA PHE A 32 2.32 -9.60 -3.83
C PHE A 32 1.98 -8.59 -2.72
N ALA A 33 0.69 -8.36 -2.44
CA ALA A 33 0.24 -7.45 -1.41
C ALA A 33 0.24 -8.06 0.01
N VAL A 34 0.32 -9.37 0.15
CA VAL A 34 0.30 -10.03 1.46
C VAL A 34 1.56 -9.72 2.26
N GLU A 35 2.70 -9.68 1.60
CA GLU A 35 4.00 -9.52 2.29
C GLU A 35 4.11 -8.17 3.01
N GLY A 36 3.62 -7.09 2.39
CA GLY A 36 3.56 -5.77 3.05
C GLY A 36 2.66 -5.76 4.29
N LEU A 37 1.48 -6.39 4.18
CA LEU A 37 0.56 -6.51 5.30
C LEU A 37 1.17 -7.35 6.44
N ARG A 38 1.82 -8.47 6.09
CA ARG A 38 2.52 -9.35 7.04
C ARG A 38 3.60 -8.59 7.80
N CYS A 39 4.48 -7.87 7.09
CA CYS A 39 5.55 -7.10 7.72
C CYS A 39 5.01 -6.05 8.71
N LEU A 40 3.89 -5.41 8.40
CA LEU A 40 3.27 -4.43 9.31
C LEU A 40 2.66 -5.09 10.54
N VAL A 41 1.93 -6.20 10.38
CA VAL A 41 1.32 -6.94 11.49
C VAL A 41 2.39 -7.50 12.42
N GLU A 42 3.41 -8.17 11.89
CA GLU A 42 4.55 -8.69 12.65
C GLU A 42 5.40 -7.57 13.28
N GLY A 43 5.45 -6.40 12.62
CA GLY A 43 6.10 -5.20 13.13
C GLY A 43 5.36 -4.50 14.28
N GLY A 44 4.17 -4.99 14.65
CA GLY A 44 3.37 -4.45 15.76
C GLY A 44 2.61 -3.17 15.42
N TYR A 45 2.36 -2.90 14.14
CA TYR A 45 1.53 -1.77 13.71
C TYR A 45 0.04 -2.06 13.86
N ASN A 46 -0.73 -1.02 14.14
CA ASN A 46 -2.17 -1.10 14.32
C ASN A 46 -2.92 -1.07 12.96
N ILE A 47 -3.21 -2.24 12.41
CA ILE A 47 -4.03 -2.38 11.21
C ILE A 47 -5.51 -2.33 11.60
N VAL A 48 -6.14 -1.17 11.42
CA VAL A 48 -7.55 -0.95 11.77
C VAL A 48 -8.52 -1.44 10.73
N GLY A 49 -8.04 -1.76 9.54
CA GLY A 49 -8.85 -2.36 8.49
C GLY A 49 -8.06 -2.76 7.26
N VAL A 50 -8.56 -3.77 6.57
CA VAL A 50 -8.05 -4.29 5.31
C VAL A 50 -9.13 -4.15 4.25
N ILE A 51 -8.75 -3.72 3.05
CA ILE A 51 -9.66 -3.62 1.91
C ILE A 51 -9.11 -4.47 0.78
N THR A 52 -9.94 -5.37 0.26
CA THR A 52 -9.60 -6.19 -0.90
C THR A 52 -10.75 -6.26 -1.91
N MET A 53 -10.50 -6.84 -3.06
CA MET A 53 -11.54 -7.03 -4.07
C MET A 53 -12.63 -7.98 -3.58
N PRO A 54 -13.89 -7.82 -4.04
CA PRO A 54 -14.96 -8.79 -3.79
C PRO A 54 -14.57 -10.19 -4.27
N ASP A 55 -15.09 -11.20 -3.56
CA ASP A 55 -14.90 -12.58 -3.95
C ASP A 55 -15.49 -12.84 -5.34
N LYS A 56 -14.78 -13.64 -6.12
CA LYS A 56 -15.25 -14.06 -7.44
C LYS A 56 -15.27 -15.58 -7.51
N PRO A 57 -16.29 -16.17 -8.16
CA PRO A 57 -16.25 -17.58 -8.49
C PRO A 57 -15.04 -17.86 -9.39
N ALA A 58 -14.22 -18.83 -9.04
CA ALA A 58 -13.04 -19.21 -9.81
C ALA A 58 -13.04 -20.69 -10.15
N GLY A 59 -12.44 -21.03 -11.28
CA GLY A 59 -12.21 -22.39 -11.74
C GLY A 59 -13.45 -23.16 -12.22
N ARG A 60 -13.22 -24.42 -12.64
CA ARG A 60 -14.28 -25.35 -13.03
C ARG A 60 -15.05 -25.78 -11.77
N GLY A 61 -16.28 -25.30 -11.60
CA GLY A 61 -17.16 -25.62 -10.45
C GLY A 61 -17.56 -24.41 -9.62
N HIS A 62 -17.22 -23.18 -10.02
CA HIS A 62 -17.67 -21.91 -9.42
C HIS A 62 -17.48 -21.84 -7.88
N LYS A 63 -16.44 -22.49 -7.34
CA LYS A 63 -16.11 -22.32 -5.92
C LYS A 63 -15.64 -20.91 -5.66
N ILE A 64 -16.15 -20.29 -4.60
CA ILE A 64 -15.68 -18.98 -4.15
C ILE A 64 -14.23 -19.14 -3.71
N GLN A 65 -13.35 -18.38 -4.35
CA GLN A 65 -11.95 -18.31 -3.99
C GLN A 65 -11.66 -16.95 -3.34
N TYR A 66 -11.12 -16.99 -2.14
CA TYR A 66 -10.69 -15.78 -1.44
C TYR A 66 -9.40 -15.23 -2.07
N SER A 67 -9.27 -13.90 -2.08
CA SER A 67 -7.98 -13.30 -2.41
C SER A 67 -6.94 -13.65 -1.34
N PRO A 68 -5.64 -13.72 -1.67
CA PRO A 68 -4.57 -13.94 -0.69
C PRO A 68 -4.62 -12.95 0.47
N VAL A 69 -4.87 -11.68 0.19
CA VAL A 69 -5.01 -10.63 1.22
C VAL A 69 -6.24 -10.88 2.13
N LYS A 70 -7.38 -11.33 1.56
CA LYS A 70 -8.55 -11.71 2.37
C LYS A 70 -8.23 -12.87 3.29
N GLN A 71 -7.58 -13.92 2.75
CA GLN A 71 -7.23 -15.09 3.55
C GLN A 71 -6.34 -14.69 4.73
N TYR A 72 -5.31 -13.88 4.47
CA TYR A 72 -4.44 -13.37 5.52
C TYR A 72 -5.20 -12.56 6.57
N ALA A 73 -6.11 -11.67 6.14
CA ALA A 73 -6.90 -10.85 7.06
C ALA A 73 -7.79 -11.69 7.96
N LEU A 74 -8.42 -12.75 7.44
CA LEU A 74 -9.25 -13.67 8.21
C LEU A 74 -8.41 -14.50 9.20
N ASP A 75 -7.25 -14.98 8.79
CA ASP A 75 -6.36 -15.79 9.63
C ASP A 75 -5.76 -14.99 10.82
N HIS A 76 -5.80 -13.65 10.73
CA HIS A 76 -5.28 -12.74 11.75
C HIS A 76 -6.35 -11.85 12.41
N ASP A 77 -7.63 -12.20 12.24
CA ASP A 77 -8.78 -11.47 12.80
C ASP A 77 -8.79 -9.97 12.48
N LEU A 78 -8.28 -9.58 11.32
CA LEU A 78 -8.26 -8.17 10.88
C LEU A 78 -9.62 -7.76 10.31
N PRO A 79 -10.13 -6.55 10.65
CA PRO A 79 -11.35 -6.01 10.05
C PRO A 79 -11.23 -5.93 8.52
N LEU A 80 -12.27 -6.36 7.81
CA LEU A 80 -12.23 -6.52 6.35
C LEU A 80 -13.42 -5.85 5.67
N LEU A 81 -13.14 -5.12 4.58
CA LEU A 81 -14.16 -4.62 3.64
C LEU A 81 -13.85 -5.07 2.22
N GLN A 82 -14.92 -5.42 1.48
CA GLN A 82 -14.83 -5.86 0.08
C GLN A 82 -15.81 -5.06 -0.80
N PRO A 83 -15.60 -3.75 -0.99
CA PRO A 83 -16.53 -2.90 -1.72
C PRO A 83 -16.56 -3.26 -3.22
N GLU A 84 -17.74 -3.39 -3.82
CA GLU A 84 -17.87 -3.45 -5.28
C GLU A 84 -17.56 -2.11 -5.92
N LYS A 85 -18.06 -1.03 -5.33
CA LYS A 85 -17.87 0.35 -5.77
C LYS A 85 -17.18 1.19 -4.69
N LEU A 86 -16.02 1.74 -5.01
CA LEU A 86 -15.23 2.56 -4.08
C LEU A 86 -15.82 3.95 -3.81
N LYS A 87 -16.86 4.36 -4.57
CA LYS A 87 -17.59 5.62 -4.36
C LYS A 87 -18.91 5.42 -3.61
N ASP A 88 -19.24 4.18 -3.24
CA ASP A 88 -20.46 3.89 -2.49
C ASP A 88 -20.42 4.57 -1.12
N GLU A 89 -21.49 5.27 -0.77
CA GLU A 89 -21.56 6.07 0.46
C GLU A 89 -21.39 5.22 1.73
N ALA A 90 -21.99 4.02 1.74
CA ALA A 90 -21.89 3.10 2.87
C ALA A 90 -20.43 2.63 3.07
N PHE A 91 -19.72 2.34 1.97
CA PHE A 91 -18.31 2.01 2.03
C PHE A 91 -17.45 3.19 2.51
N VAL A 92 -17.66 4.38 1.94
CA VAL A 92 -16.91 5.58 2.31
C VAL A 92 -17.13 5.92 3.79
N GLN A 93 -18.37 5.74 4.29
CA GLN A 93 -18.65 5.95 5.71
C GLN A 93 -17.98 4.90 6.60
N ALA A 94 -18.05 3.61 6.24
CA ALA A 94 -17.35 2.55 6.98
C ALA A 94 -15.83 2.77 7.04
N LEU A 95 -15.23 3.21 5.93
CA LEU A 95 -13.81 3.57 5.89
C LEU A 95 -13.50 4.77 6.81
N ARG A 96 -14.36 5.79 6.82
CA ARG A 96 -14.21 6.96 7.71
C ARG A 96 -14.30 6.57 9.18
N ASP A 97 -15.18 5.62 9.52
CA ASP A 97 -15.37 5.16 10.89
C ASP A 97 -14.13 4.42 11.44
N TRP A 98 -13.30 3.87 10.56
CA TRP A 98 -12.00 3.32 10.95
C TRP A 98 -10.98 4.38 11.38
N LYS A 99 -11.22 5.67 11.07
CA LYS A 99 -10.38 6.81 11.49
C LYS A 99 -8.89 6.55 11.23
N ALA A 100 -8.58 6.10 10.02
CA ALA A 100 -7.20 5.83 9.65
C ALA A 100 -6.36 7.11 9.64
N ASP A 101 -5.14 7.03 10.16
CA ASP A 101 -4.14 8.09 10.04
C ASP A 101 -3.38 7.99 8.72
N LEU A 102 -3.17 6.78 8.24
CA LEU A 102 -2.41 6.44 7.04
C LEU A 102 -3.13 5.35 6.25
N GLN A 103 -3.11 5.45 4.93
CA GLN A 103 -3.56 4.38 4.05
C GLN A 103 -2.40 3.87 3.19
N ILE A 104 -2.35 2.57 2.95
CA ILE A 104 -1.33 1.90 2.16
C ILE A 104 -2.01 1.10 1.06
N VAL A 105 -1.50 1.24 -0.16
CA VAL A 105 -2.03 0.57 -1.35
C VAL A 105 -0.94 -0.27 -1.99
N VAL A 106 -1.23 -1.54 -2.22
CA VAL A 106 -0.32 -2.46 -2.92
C VAL A 106 -1.13 -3.33 -3.88
N ALA A 107 -0.84 -3.22 -5.16
CA ALA A 107 -1.50 -4.01 -6.20
C ALA A 107 -3.04 -4.04 -6.05
N PHE A 108 -3.63 -2.87 -6.04
CA PHE A 108 -5.07 -2.67 -5.92
C PHE A 108 -5.60 -1.85 -7.11
N ARG A 109 -6.91 -1.69 -7.21
CA ARG A 109 -7.55 -0.86 -8.23
C ARG A 109 -7.38 0.63 -7.94
N MET A 110 -7.56 1.46 -8.96
CA MET A 110 -7.51 2.92 -8.84
C MET A 110 -8.50 3.43 -7.78
N LEU A 111 -8.02 4.27 -6.87
CA LEU A 111 -8.81 4.85 -5.80
C LEU A 111 -9.40 6.20 -6.23
N PRO A 112 -10.68 6.47 -5.94
CA PRO A 112 -11.24 7.81 -6.07
C PRO A 112 -10.68 8.74 -4.98
N GLU A 113 -10.68 10.05 -5.26
CA GLU A 113 -10.14 11.05 -4.35
C GLU A 113 -10.77 11.00 -2.96
N VAL A 114 -12.08 10.80 -2.86
CA VAL A 114 -12.80 10.68 -1.58
C VAL A 114 -12.25 9.55 -0.68
N VAL A 115 -11.54 8.58 -1.24
CA VAL A 115 -10.90 7.48 -0.52
C VAL A 115 -9.44 7.80 -0.21
N TRP A 116 -8.61 8.10 -1.24
CA TRP A 116 -7.17 8.27 -1.02
C TRP A 116 -6.80 9.57 -0.30
N ASN A 117 -7.63 10.60 -0.39
CA ASN A 117 -7.38 11.88 0.29
C ASN A 117 -8.01 11.97 1.69
N MET A 118 -8.48 10.83 2.24
CA MET A 118 -9.17 10.80 3.53
C MET A 118 -8.22 10.88 4.73
N PRO A 119 -7.10 10.12 4.79
CA PRO A 119 -6.28 10.07 5.99
C PRO A 119 -5.36 11.28 6.12
N ARG A 120 -5.13 11.74 7.34
CA ARG A 120 -4.33 12.95 7.62
C ARG A 120 -2.85 12.85 7.27
N LEU A 121 -2.28 11.63 7.27
CA LEU A 121 -0.90 11.37 6.87
C LEU A 121 -0.79 10.95 5.40
N GLY A 122 -1.92 10.98 4.67
CA GLY A 122 -1.97 10.64 3.26
C GLY A 122 -2.11 9.15 2.98
N THR A 123 -2.08 8.84 1.70
CA THR A 123 -2.13 7.48 1.16
C THR A 123 -0.91 7.27 0.28
N PHE A 124 -0.13 6.25 0.55
CA PHE A 124 0.97 5.87 -0.34
C PHE A 124 0.74 4.53 -1.03
N ASN A 125 1.36 4.36 -2.19
CA ASN A 125 1.36 3.13 -2.96
C ASN A 125 2.77 2.53 -3.00
N LEU A 126 2.85 1.20 -2.98
CA LEU A 126 4.01 0.43 -3.37
C LEU A 126 3.85 0.00 -4.82
N HIS A 127 4.70 0.49 -5.70
CA HIS A 127 4.70 0.18 -7.12
C HIS A 127 5.95 -0.61 -7.52
N ALA A 128 5.76 -1.68 -8.29
CA ALA A 128 6.82 -2.61 -8.63
C ALA A 128 7.63 -2.18 -9.86
N SER A 129 8.11 -0.94 -9.86
CA SER A 129 9.08 -0.40 -10.83
C SER A 129 9.90 0.72 -10.21
N LEU A 130 10.96 1.13 -10.92
CA LEU A 130 11.68 2.36 -10.66
C LEU A 130 10.93 3.52 -11.34
N LEU A 131 10.01 4.17 -10.61
CA LEU A 131 9.29 5.33 -11.17
C LEU A 131 10.27 6.44 -11.60
N PRO A 132 10.04 7.08 -12.74
CA PRO A 132 8.81 7.14 -13.55
C PRO A 132 8.65 6.01 -14.58
N GLN A 133 9.55 5.04 -14.64
CA GLN A 133 9.45 3.92 -15.57
C GLN A 133 8.26 3.02 -15.22
N TYR A 134 7.60 2.50 -16.26
CA TYR A 134 6.51 1.51 -16.11
C TYR A 134 5.38 1.93 -15.17
N ARG A 135 4.92 3.18 -15.26
CA ARG A 135 3.67 3.62 -14.62
C ARG A 135 2.51 2.76 -15.09
N GLY A 136 1.52 2.53 -14.24
CA GLY A 136 0.32 1.77 -14.56
C GLY A 136 0.45 0.27 -14.35
N ALA A 137 -0.12 -0.52 -15.26
CA ALA A 137 -0.30 -1.96 -15.06
C ALA A 137 0.91 -2.81 -15.44
N ALA A 138 1.11 -3.92 -14.72
CA ALA A 138 2.08 -4.98 -15.02
C ALA A 138 3.55 -4.53 -15.17
N PRO A 139 4.09 -3.67 -14.31
CA PRO A 139 5.43 -3.12 -14.45
C PRO A 139 6.52 -4.19 -14.49
N ILE A 140 6.41 -5.25 -13.69
CA ILE A 140 7.36 -6.37 -13.65
C ILE A 140 7.44 -7.07 -15.01
N ASN A 141 6.28 -7.34 -15.63
CA ASN A 141 6.22 -8.00 -16.91
C ASN A 141 6.92 -7.16 -17.99
N TRP A 142 6.69 -5.86 -17.99
CA TRP A 142 7.30 -4.97 -18.98
C TRP A 142 8.81 -4.87 -18.83
N ALA A 143 9.33 -4.81 -17.61
CA ALA A 143 10.78 -4.81 -17.39
C ALA A 143 11.44 -6.06 -17.95
N VAL A 144 10.86 -7.25 -17.71
CA VAL A 144 11.38 -8.52 -18.23
C VAL A 144 11.21 -8.64 -19.76
N ILE A 145 10.05 -8.26 -20.31
CA ILE A 145 9.79 -8.30 -21.76
C ILE A 145 10.75 -7.40 -22.53
N ASN A 146 11.06 -6.21 -21.98
CA ASN A 146 11.98 -5.26 -22.61
C ASN A 146 13.46 -5.66 -22.45
N GLY A 147 13.75 -6.70 -21.67
CA GLY A 147 15.12 -7.14 -21.43
C GLY A 147 15.92 -6.18 -20.56
N ASP A 148 15.25 -5.48 -19.62
CA ASP A 148 15.93 -4.60 -18.68
C ASP A 148 16.86 -5.42 -17.79
N THR A 149 18.03 -4.88 -17.50
CA THR A 149 19.01 -5.49 -16.57
C THR A 149 18.80 -5.08 -15.12
N GLU A 150 17.88 -4.14 -14.89
CA GLU A 150 17.53 -3.63 -13.58
C GLU A 150 16.05 -3.25 -13.55
N THR A 151 15.42 -3.45 -12.41
CA THR A 151 14.10 -2.94 -12.03
C THR A 151 14.13 -2.49 -10.58
N GLY A 152 12.97 -2.32 -9.96
CA GLY A 152 12.92 -1.99 -8.54
C GLY A 152 11.51 -1.81 -8.03
N ILE A 153 11.43 -1.24 -6.86
CA ILE A 153 10.19 -0.90 -6.18
C ILE A 153 10.26 0.55 -5.70
N THR A 154 9.12 1.22 -5.76
CA THR A 154 8.97 2.62 -5.35
C THR A 154 7.78 2.76 -4.42
N THR A 155 7.96 3.42 -3.28
CA THR A 155 6.85 3.97 -2.50
C THR A 155 6.68 5.45 -2.81
N PHE A 156 5.42 5.89 -2.98
CA PHE A 156 5.10 7.28 -3.31
C PHE A 156 3.70 7.64 -2.82
N PHE A 157 3.49 8.91 -2.46
CA PHE A 157 2.16 9.40 -2.09
C PHE A 157 1.25 9.52 -3.30
N LEU A 158 -0.02 9.13 -3.14
CA LEU A 158 -1.01 9.25 -4.21
C LEU A 158 -1.36 10.72 -4.47
N LYS A 159 -1.56 11.04 -5.76
CA LYS A 159 -2.08 12.30 -6.29
C LYS A 159 -3.15 11.99 -7.36
N HIS A 160 -3.72 13.04 -7.95
CA HIS A 160 -4.76 12.89 -8.99
C HIS A 160 -4.32 12.09 -10.22
N GLU A 161 -3.07 12.25 -10.63
CA GLU A 161 -2.50 11.55 -11.79
C GLU A 161 -1.93 10.19 -11.39
N ILE A 162 -2.07 9.20 -12.27
CA ILE A 162 -1.62 7.82 -12.00
C ILE A 162 -0.09 7.78 -11.85
N ASP A 163 0.37 7.27 -10.71
CA ASP A 163 1.77 7.00 -10.39
C ASP A 163 2.71 8.22 -10.62
N THR A 164 2.21 9.43 -10.32
CA THR A 164 2.97 10.68 -10.45
C THR A 164 3.23 11.38 -9.12
N GLY A 165 2.81 10.78 -8.02
CA GLY A 165 2.98 11.35 -6.69
C GLY A 165 4.43 11.46 -6.26
N GLU A 166 4.66 12.13 -5.15
CA GLU A 166 6.01 12.32 -4.59
C GLU A 166 6.60 10.99 -4.14
N VAL A 167 7.73 10.64 -4.71
CA VAL A 167 8.49 9.43 -4.35
C VAL A 167 8.99 9.58 -2.92
N ILE A 168 8.71 8.56 -2.11
CA ILE A 168 9.17 8.49 -0.72
C ILE A 168 10.49 7.72 -0.68
N GLN A 169 10.49 6.50 -1.18
CA GLN A 169 11.66 5.62 -1.20
C GLN A 169 11.69 4.80 -2.50
N GLN A 170 12.89 4.41 -2.88
CA GLN A 170 13.10 3.59 -4.07
C GLN A 170 14.23 2.58 -3.80
N VAL A 171 14.01 1.32 -4.21
CA VAL A 171 15.01 0.24 -4.10
C VAL A 171 15.25 -0.35 -5.48
N HIS A 172 16.51 -0.42 -5.86
CA HIS A 172 16.97 -0.99 -7.11
C HIS A 172 17.21 -2.51 -6.98
N VAL A 173 16.82 -3.27 -7.99
CA VAL A 173 16.94 -4.72 -8.02
C VAL A 173 17.48 -5.16 -9.38
N PRO A 174 18.64 -5.85 -9.45
CA PRO A 174 19.15 -6.36 -10.71
C PRO A 174 18.30 -7.51 -11.23
N ILE A 175 18.15 -7.56 -12.56
CA ILE A 175 17.55 -8.66 -13.30
C ILE A 175 18.71 -9.42 -13.99
N ALA A 176 18.90 -10.68 -13.60
CA ALA A 176 19.88 -11.53 -14.27
C ALA A 176 19.31 -12.08 -15.59
N ASP A 177 20.17 -12.42 -16.55
CA ASP A 177 19.78 -12.98 -17.84
C ASP A 177 18.93 -14.27 -17.73
N THR A 178 19.02 -14.94 -16.59
CA THR A 178 18.25 -16.17 -16.29
C THR A 178 16.95 -15.92 -15.53
N ASP A 179 16.71 -14.69 -15.10
CA ASP A 179 15.51 -14.35 -14.32
C ASP A 179 14.28 -14.27 -15.24
N ASN A 180 13.28 -15.04 -14.94
CA ASN A 180 11.96 -14.89 -15.53
C ASN A 180 11.07 -13.96 -14.69
N VAL A 181 9.85 -13.71 -15.15
CA VAL A 181 8.88 -12.82 -14.46
C VAL A 181 8.59 -13.29 -13.04
N GLU A 182 8.48 -14.60 -12.81
CA GLU A 182 8.21 -15.18 -11.48
C GLU A 182 9.34 -14.89 -10.50
N VAL A 183 10.58 -15.13 -10.92
CA VAL A 183 11.77 -14.85 -10.09
C VAL A 183 11.87 -13.38 -9.73
N VAL A 184 11.64 -12.47 -10.69
CA VAL A 184 11.65 -11.03 -10.44
C VAL A 184 10.50 -10.63 -9.52
N HIS A 185 9.30 -11.17 -9.75
CA HIS A 185 8.14 -10.96 -8.90
C HIS A 185 8.43 -11.31 -7.44
N ASP A 186 8.98 -12.50 -7.19
CA ASP A 186 9.26 -12.97 -5.82
C ASP A 186 10.34 -12.14 -5.13
N LYS A 187 11.39 -11.74 -5.85
CA LYS A 187 12.39 -10.80 -5.33
C LYS A 187 11.76 -9.48 -4.89
N LEU A 188 10.92 -8.89 -5.76
CA LEU A 188 10.28 -7.60 -5.51
C LEU A 188 9.20 -7.70 -4.42
N MET A 189 8.50 -8.82 -4.30
CA MET A 189 7.51 -9.07 -3.26
C MET A 189 8.15 -9.02 -1.87
N VAL A 190 9.23 -9.76 -1.66
CA VAL A 190 9.95 -9.79 -0.36
C VAL A 190 10.55 -8.43 -0.01
N LEU A 191 11.19 -7.77 -0.98
CA LEU A 191 11.77 -6.44 -0.77
C LEU A 191 10.67 -5.38 -0.58
N GLY A 192 9.53 -5.53 -1.28
CA GLY A 192 8.38 -4.66 -1.17
C GLY A 192 7.76 -4.66 0.22
N GLY A 193 7.65 -5.84 0.83
CA GLY A 193 7.18 -5.95 2.22
C GLY A 193 8.06 -5.18 3.19
N LYS A 194 9.38 -5.31 3.07
CA LYS A 194 10.34 -4.55 3.88
C LYS A 194 10.25 -3.05 3.63
N LEU A 195 10.16 -2.64 2.35
CA LEU A 195 10.07 -1.24 1.98
C LEU A 195 8.78 -0.58 2.49
N VAL A 196 7.66 -1.30 2.52
CA VAL A 196 6.41 -0.81 3.15
C VAL A 196 6.65 -0.53 4.62
N LEU A 197 7.27 -1.44 5.35
CA LEU A 197 7.57 -1.26 6.78
C LEU A 197 8.50 -0.07 7.01
N GLU A 198 9.60 0.01 6.27
CA GLU A 198 10.58 1.11 6.34
C GLU A 198 9.92 2.47 6.00
N THR A 199 9.02 2.50 5.02
CA THR A 199 8.28 3.71 4.65
C THR A 199 7.37 4.16 5.79
N VAL A 200 6.66 3.24 6.45
CA VAL A 200 5.82 3.58 7.60
C VAL A 200 6.66 4.03 8.79
N ASP A 201 7.78 3.36 9.07
CA ASP A 201 8.74 3.80 10.11
C ASP A 201 9.26 5.22 9.83
N ALA A 202 9.59 5.52 8.58
CA ALA A 202 10.04 6.84 8.17
C ALA A 202 8.96 7.92 8.33
N ILE A 203 7.71 7.62 7.96
CA ILE A 203 6.57 8.52 8.15
C ILE A 203 6.33 8.77 9.64
N LEU A 204 6.33 7.72 10.46
CA LEU A 204 6.12 7.80 11.91
C LEU A 204 7.23 8.63 12.60
N ASN A 205 8.47 8.48 12.16
CA ASN A 205 9.64 9.17 12.72
C ASN A 205 9.87 10.58 12.16
N LEU A 206 8.93 11.13 11.37
CA LEU A 206 8.98 12.49 10.80
C LEU A 206 10.10 12.76 9.79
N SER A 207 10.83 11.78 9.32
CA SER A 207 11.88 12.03 8.32
C SER A 207 11.33 12.52 6.98
N LEU A 208 9.99 12.45 6.76
CA LEU A 208 9.33 12.75 5.49
C LEU A 208 8.27 13.88 5.54
N ILE A 209 8.03 14.50 6.70
CA ILE A 209 7.03 15.58 6.83
C ILE A 209 7.59 16.95 6.42
N HIS A 210 8.80 16.99 5.88
CA HIS A 210 9.44 18.20 5.37
C HIS A 210 9.42 18.34 3.85
N ILE A 211 8.52 17.62 3.18
CA ILE A 211 8.34 17.77 1.73
C ILE A 211 7.08 18.56 1.43
#